data_97cfdd503e6f7f724cdbdf49e7eb79c1
#
_entry.id   97cfdd503e6f7f724cdbdf49e7eb79c1
#
_cell.length_a   1.000
_cell.length_b   1.000
_cell.length_c   1.000
_cell.angle_alpha   90.00
_cell.angle_beta   90.00
_cell.angle_gamma   90.00
#
_symmetry.space_group_name_H-M   'P 1'
#
loop_
_entity.id
_entity.type
_entity.pdbx_description
1 polymer ?
#
loop_
_entity_poly.entity_id
_entity_poly.type
_entity_poly.pdbx_seq_one_letter_code
_entity_poly.pdbx_strand_id
1 'polypeptide(L)'
;MENQLRQFLDERYVSLETYKKDGRYVRTPLWFVIYNDLIYVITLEATGKVKRIKNNNTVRIAPCSFKGEPKKIWIKGKVEKIIGDEADEVIKLRMNKYGRSAKLVDQIRKGNFAVFAMKSVIESEPVVDETGPKTTLWQYRWHHSTINYFLWLTVQNGLKNSAAISLANIHF
;
A
#
# COMPACT_ATOMS: atom_id res chain seq x y z
N MET A 1 -4.98 5.52 -20.78
CA MET A 1 -4.92 4.76 -19.49
C MET A 1 -4.32 3.38 -19.69
N GLU A 2 -4.70 2.65 -20.71
CA GLU A 2 -4.23 1.28 -20.99
C GLU A 2 -2.70 1.11 -21.00
N ASN A 3 -1.97 2.01 -21.62
CA ASN A 3 -0.51 1.93 -21.69
C ASN A 3 0.18 2.17 -20.34
N GLN A 4 -0.46 2.91 -19.42
CA GLN A 4 0.07 3.20 -18.09
C GLN A 4 -0.20 2.06 -17.11
N LEU A 5 -1.27 1.28 -17.31
CA LEU A 5 -1.60 0.13 -16.46
C LEU A 5 -0.65 -1.05 -16.67
N ARG A 6 -0.08 -1.19 -17.88
CA ARG A 6 0.83 -2.29 -18.22
C ARG A 6 2.00 -2.43 -17.25
N GLN A 7 2.50 -1.31 -16.73
CA GLN A 7 3.61 -1.34 -15.78
C GLN A 7 3.27 -2.00 -14.43
N PHE A 8 1.97 -2.20 -14.12
CA PHE A 8 1.50 -2.77 -12.86
C PHE A 8 1.09 -4.25 -12.96
N LEU A 9 0.96 -4.81 -14.16
CA LEU A 9 0.34 -6.12 -14.36
C LEU A 9 1.04 -7.23 -13.56
N ASP A 10 2.38 -7.28 -13.57
CA ASP A 10 3.17 -8.32 -12.92
C ASP A 10 3.71 -7.90 -11.55
N GLU A 11 3.26 -6.76 -11.04
CA GLU A 11 3.78 -6.21 -9.80
C GLU A 11 2.91 -6.58 -8.60
N ARG A 12 3.56 -6.80 -7.46
CA ARG A 12 2.88 -7.14 -6.21
C ARG A 12 2.61 -5.93 -5.32
N TYR A 13 3.38 -4.86 -5.47
CA TYR A 13 3.31 -3.68 -4.62
C TYR A 13 3.30 -2.41 -5.43
N VAL A 14 2.61 -1.42 -4.87
CA VAL A 14 2.71 -0.02 -5.31
C VAL A 14 3.22 0.84 -4.16
N SER A 15 4.09 1.78 -4.47
CA SER A 15 4.41 2.89 -3.58
C SER A 15 3.33 3.95 -3.75
N LEU A 16 2.56 4.19 -2.70
CA LEU A 16 1.54 5.24 -2.66
C LEU A 16 2.12 6.46 -1.96
N GLU A 17 2.17 7.57 -2.66
CA GLU A 17 2.55 8.87 -2.15
C GLU A 17 1.31 9.69 -1.83
N THR A 18 1.20 10.15 -0.59
CA THR A 18 0.10 10.97 -0.09
C THR A 18 0.64 12.22 0.60
N TYR A 19 -0.08 13.34 0.55
CA TYR A 19 0.42 14.65 0.98
C TYR A 19 -0.09 15.06 2.35
N LYS A 20 0.79 15.61 3.16
CA LYS A 20 0.45 16.28 4.41
C LYS A 20 -0.10 17.69 4.12
N LYS A 21 -0.69 18.34 5.13
CA LYS A 21 -1.20 19.71 5.02
C LYS A 21 -0.11 20.74 4.67
N ASP A 22 1.13 20.47 5.06
CA ASP A 22 2.31 21.31 4.79
C ASP A 22 2.95 21.03 3.41
N GLY A 23 2.31 20.23 2.56
CA GLY A 23 2.78 19.88 1.23
C GLY A 23 3.80 18.73 1.19
N ARG A 24 4.38 18.34 2.32
CA ARG A 24 5.31 17.20 2.36
C ARG A 24 4.58 15.90 2.03
N TYR A 25 5.23 15.03 1.27
CA TYR A 25 4.66 13.73 0.93
C TYR A 25 5.11 12.62 1.90
N VAL A 26 4.34 11.54 1.87
CA VAL A 26 4.63 10.31 2.60
C VAL A 26 4.40 9.15 1.65
N ARG A 27 5.44 8.36 1.40
CA ARG A 27 5.40 7.14 0.62
C ARG A 27 5.07 5.94 1.50
N THR A 28 4.25 5.04 1.00
CA THR A 28 3.90 3.81 1.70
C THR A 28 3.72 2.68 0.70
N PRO A 29 4.44 1.55 0.82
CA PRO A 29 4.19 0.38 0.01
C PRO A 29 2.84 -0.22 0.38
N LEU A 30 2.04 -0.57 -0.62
CA LEU A 30 0.71 -1.15 -0.46
C LEU A 30 0.49 -2.29 -1.44
N TRP A 31 -0.42 -3.16 -1.06
CA TRP A 31 -1.07 -4.08 -1.97
C TRP A 31 -2.09 -3.35 -2.84
N PHE A 32 -2.26 -3.82 -4.05
CA PHE A 32 -3.19 -3.26 -5.01
C PHE A 32 -3.80 -4.34 -5.89
N VAL A 33 -4.91 -4.03 -6.49
CA VAL A 33 -5.51 -4.84 -7.56
C VAL A 33 -5.84 -3.94 -8.74
N ILE A 34 -5.92 -4.52 -9.92
CA ILE A 34 -6.45 -3.89 -11.12
C ILE A 34 -7.81 -4.54 -11.37
N TYR A 35 -8.83 -3.72 -11.53
CA TYR A 35 -10.18 -4.13 -11.82
C TYR A 35 -10.88 -3.06 -12.66
N ASN A 36 -11.59 -3.45 -13.72
CA ASN A 36 -12.24 -2.52 -14.64
C ASN A 36 -11.33 -1.36 -15.08
N ASP A 37 -10.10 -1.67 -15.49
CA ASP A 37 -9.08 -0.72 -15.93
C ASP A 37 -8.72 0.38 -14.92
N LEU A 38 -9.00 0.16 -13.65
CA LEU A 38 -8.62 1.04 -12.55
C LEU A 38 -7.67 0.33 -11.58
N ILE A 39 -6.81 1.14 -10.93
CA ILE A 39 -5.96 0.67 -9.85
C ILE A 39 -6.66 0.93 -8.52
N TYR A 40 -6.82 -0.12 -7.73
CA TYR A 40 -7.38 -0.04 -6.38
C TYR A 40 -6.31 -0.32 -5.36
N VAL A 41 -6.20 0.55 -4.37
CA VAL A 41 -5.36 0.34 -3.19
C VAL A 41 -6.24 0.05 -1.98
N ILE A 42 -5.84 -0.94 -1.19
CA ILE A 42 -6.58 -1.40 -0.02
C ILE A 42 -5.72 -1.17 1.22
N THR A 43 -6.29 -0.54 2.22
CA THR A 43 -5.61 -0.25 3.48
C THR A 43 -6.59 -0.21 4.65
N LEU A 44 -6.08 -0.19 5.89
CA LEU A 44 -6.95 -0.01 7.05
C LEU A 44 -7.44 1.45 7.15
N GLU A 45 -8.73 1.61 7.46
CA GLU A 45 -9.41 2.91 7.58
C GLU A 45 -8.69 3.84 8.59
N ALA A 46 -8.24 3.31 9.73
CA ALA A 46 -7.64 4.07 10.82
C ALA A 46 -6.18 4.51 10.55
N THR A 47 -5.71 4.50 9.30
CA THR A 47 -4.31 4.83 8.99
C THR A 47 -4.10 6.30 8.64
N GLY A 48 -2.87 6.79 8.88
CA GLY A 48 -2.50 8.16 8.55
C GLY A 48 -2.62 8.50 7.06
N LYS A 49 -2.43 7.51 6.15
CA LYS A 49 -2.62 7.72 4.71
C LYS A 49 -4.08 8.00 4.37
N VAL A 50 -5.04 7.33 5.01
CA VAL A 50 -6.47 7.59 4.83
C VAL A 50 -6.82 9.00 5.29
N LYS A 51 -6.28 9.44 6.44
CA LYS A 51 -6.47 10.83 6.91
C LYS A 51 -5.92 11.84 5.92
N ARG A 52 -4.76 11.57 5.29
CA ARG A 52 -4.18 12.46 4.28
C ARG A 52 -5.01 12.51 3.01
N ILE A 53 -5.48 11.35 2.52
CA ILE A 53 -6.34 11.26 1.34
C ILE A 53 -7.66 12.01 1.55
N LYS A 54 -8.26 11.94 2.74
CA LYS A 54 -9.46 12.72 3.07
C LYS A 54 -9.25 14.23 2.98
N ASN A 55 -8.03 14.71 3.27
CA ASN A 55 -7.70 16.14 3.16
C ASN A 55 -7.28 16.55 1.74
N ASN A 56 -6.55 15.68 1.05
CA ASN A 56 -6.08 15.88 -0.32
C ASN A 56 -6.07 14.53 -1.02
N ASN A 57 -7.01 14.33 -1.94
CA ASN A 57 -7.17 13.10 -2.68
C ASN A 57 -6.24 12.95 -3.88
N THR A 58 -5.37 13.93 -4.13
CA THR A 58 -4.30 13.80 -5.10
C THR A 58 -3.22 12.88 -4.54
N VAL A 59 -2.80 11.91 -5.34
CA VAL A 59 -1.76 10.93 -5.00
C VAL A 59 -0.82 10.72 -6.16
N ARG A 60 0.34 10.15 -5.88
CA ARG A 60 1.20 9.54 -6.89
C ARG A 60 1.37 8.07 -6.57
N ILE A 61 1.38 7.23 -7.58
CA ILE A 61 1.65 5.79 -7.44
C ILE A 61 2.69 5.34 -8.45
N ALA A 62 3.51 4.40 -8.04
CA ALA A 62 4.43 3.68 -8.94
C ALA A 62 4.54 2.23 -8.50
N PRO A 63 4.81 1.27 -9.40
CA PRO A 63 5.22 -0.06 -9.01
C PRO A 63 6.46 0.01 -8.12
N CYS A 64 6.53 -0.82 -7.09
CA CYS A 64 7.67 -0.77 -6.18
C CYS A 64 8.12 -2.15 -5.70
N SER A 65 9.32 -2.18 -5.10
CA SER A 65 9.79 -3.32 -4.32
C SER A 65 8.96 -3.47 -3.04
N PHE A 66 9.15 -4.58 -2.32
CA PHE A 66 8.51 -4.76 -1.03
C PHE A 66 8.96 -3.71 0.01
N LYS A 67 10.13 -3.11 -0.18
CA LYS A 67 10.66 -2.01 0.66
C LYS A 67 10.06 -0.64 0.30
N GLY A 68 9.26 -0.57 -0.77
CA GLY A 68 8.63 0.66 -1.22
C GLY A 68 9.46 1.49 -2.21
N GLU A 69 10.60 0.96 -2.67
CA GLU A 69 11.45 1.60 -3.67
C GLU A 69 10.75 1.55 -5.04
N PRO A 70 10.45 2.71 -5.66
CA PRO A 70 9.79 2.75 -6.94
C PRO A 70 10.69 2.16 -8.04
N LYS A 71 10.07 1.46 -8.99
CA LYS A 71 10.79 0.76 -10.06
C LYS A 71 10.56 1.34 -11.44
N LYS A 72 9.43 1.99 -11.63
CA LYS A 72 8.94 2.43 -12.93
C LYS A 72 8.37 3.85 -12.84
N ILE A 73 7.58 4.26 -13.83
CA ILE A 73 7.01 5.60 -13.94
C ILE A 73 6.04 5.90 -12.81
N TRP A 74 6.15 7.07 -12.22
CA TRP A 74 5.14 7.62 -11.31
C TRP A 74 3.91 8.07 -12.09
N ILE A 75 2.74 7.72 -11.61
CA ILE A 75 1.46 8.20 -12.10
C ILE A 75 0.84 9.08 -11.02
N LYS A 76 0.56 10.33 -11.36
CA LYS A 76 -0.17 11.27 -10.50
C LYS A 76 -1.63 11.28 -10.88
N GLY A 77 -2.49 11.22 -9.90
CA GLY A 77 -3.93 11.19 -10.15
C GLY A 77 -4.74 11.50 -8.89
N LYS A 78 -6.04 11.41 -9.03
CA LYS A 78 -6.98 11.53 -7.91
C LYS A 78 -7.55 10.17 -7.54
N VAL A 79 -7.70 9.93 -6.25
CA VAL A 79 -8.34 8.73 -5.73
C VAL A 79 -9.66 9.06 -5.07
N GLU A 80 -10.59 8.11 -5.15
CA GLU A 80 -11.88 8.15 -4.49
C GLU A 80 -12.06 6.94 -3.61
N LYS A 81 -12.71 7.13 -2.47
CA LYS A 81 -13.08 6.01 -1.60
C LYS A 81 -14.26 5.27 -2.21
N ILE A 82 -14.11 3.96 -2.32
CA ILE A 82 -15.14 3.06 -2.84
C ILE A 82 -15.81 2.34 -1.68
N ILE A 83 -17.12 2.16 -1.77
CA ILE A 83 -17.97 1.46 -0.79
C ILE A 83 -18.95 0.54 -1.51
N GLY A 84 -19.61 -0.35 -0.77
CA GLY A 84 -20.59 -1.29 -1.30
C GLY A 84 -19.97 -2.40 -2.15
N ASP A 85 -20.75 -2.94 -3.08
CA ASP A 85 -20.44 -4.15 -3.83
C ASP A 85 -19.09 -4.06 -4.59
N GLU A 86 -18.75 -2.91 -5.14
CA GLU A 86 -17.47 -2.69 -5.81
C GLU A 86 -16.29 -2.85 -4.84
N ALA A 87 -16.41 -2.33 -3.62
CA ALA A 87 -15.36 -2.49 -2.61
C ALA A 87 -15.22 -3.94 -2.15
N ASP A 88 -16.34 -4.66 -2.00
CA ASP A 88 -16.36 -6.06 -1.62
C ASP A 88 -15.70 -6.94 -2.69
N GLU A 89 -15.99 -6.66 -3.97
CA GLU A 89 -15.36 -7.37 -5.08
C GLU A 89 -13.84 -7.12 -5.12
N VAL A 90 -13.40 -5.88 -4.94
CA VAL A 90 -11.99 -5.53 -4.86
C VAL A 90 -11.28 -6.24 -3.70
N ILE A 91 -11.95 -6.38 -2.55
CA ILE A 91 -11.42 -7.13 -1.40
C ILE A 91 -11.28 -8.63 -1.75
N LYS A 92 -12.23 -9.23 -2.45
CA LYS A 92 -12.14 -10.63 -2.93
C LYS A 92 -10.98 -10.79 -3.92
N LEU A 93 -10.84 -9.88 -4.88
CA LEU A 93 -9.72 -9.89 -5.84
C LEU A 93 -8.36 -9.78 -5.14
N ARG A 94 -8.26 -8.99 -4.07
CA ARG A 94 -7.08 -8.96 -3.21
C ARG A 94 -6.79 -10.33 -2.60
N MET A 95 -7.81 -11.01 -2.10
CA MET A 95 -7.66 -12.35 -1.53
C MET A 95 -7.16 -13.35 -2.59
N ASN A 96 -7.65 -13.26 -3.81
CA ASN A 96 -7.20 -14.11 -4.92
C ASN A 96 -5.73 -13.82 -5.29
N LYS A 97 -5.37 -12.54 -5.42
CA LYS A 97 -4.00 -12.12 -5.80
C LYS A 97 -2.95 -12.46 -4.74
N TYR A 98 -3.26 -12.30 -3.45
CA TYR A 98 -2.29 -12.42 -2.35
C TYR A 98 -2.48 -13.68 -1.48
N GLY A 99 -3.57 -14.41 -1.65
CA GLY A 99 -3.80 -15.73 -1.07
C GLY A 99 -3.61 -15.80 0.45
N ARG A 100 -2.77 -16.74 0.89
CA ARG A 100 -2.50 -16.96 2.33
C ARG A 100 -1.98 -15.72 3.05
N SER A 101 -1.19 -14.89 2.36
CA SER A 101 -0.65 -13.64 2.93
C SER A 101 -1.78 -12.66 3.28
N ALA A 102 -2.82 -12.57 2.44
CA ALA A 102 -3.97 -11.72 2.72
C ALA A 102 -4.75 -12.22 3.95
N LYS A 103 -5.01 -13.52 4.04
CA LYS A 103 -5.69 -14.13 5.20
C LYS A 103 -4.95 -13.84 6.51
N LEU A 104 -3.63 -14.02 6.51
CA LEU A 104 -2.82 -13.79 7.70
C LEU A 104 -2.81 -12.32 8.12
N VAL A 105 -2.68 -11.39 7.17
CA VAL A 105 -2.75 -9.95 7.45
C VAL A 105 -4.11 -9.58 8.03
N ASP A 106 -5.21 -10.15 7.52
CA ASP A 106 -6.56 -9.87 8.00
C ASP A 106 -6.79 -10.39 9.42
N GLN A 107 -6.20 -11.54 9.77
CA GLN A 107 -6.25 -12.08 11.13
C GLN A 107 -5.50 -11.23 12.15
N ILE A 108 -4.35 -10.68 11.75
CA ILE A 108 -3.48 -9.89 12.62
C ILE A 108 -3.99 -8.44 12.74
N ARG A 109 -4.44 -7.87 11.63
CA ARG A 109 -4.89 -6.47 11.55
C ARG A 109 -6.40 -6.39 11.71
N LYS A 110 -6.87 -6.32 12.94
CA LYS A 110 -8.27 -6.05 13.23
C LYS A 110 -8.64 -4.63 12.80
N GLY A 111 -9.72 -4.46 12.04
CA GLY A 111 -10.25 -3.17 11.64
C GLY A 111 -10.85 -3.17 10.24
N ASN A 112 -11.61 -2.12 9.94
CA ASN A 112 -12.26 -1.96 8.65
C ASN A 112 -11.26 -1.57 7.57
N PHE A 113 -11.42 -2.12 6.38
CA PHE A 113 -10.65 -1.74 5.21
C PHE A 113 -11.26 -0.51 4.53
N ALA A 114 -10.38 0.36 4.05
CA ALA A 114 -10.72 1.40 3.09
C ALA A 114 -10.18 0.99 1.72
N VAL A 115 -11.04 1.08 0.72
CA VAL A 115 -10.72 0.83 -0.68
C VAL A 115 -10.72 2.16 -1.41
N PHE A 116 -9.67 2.44 -2.17
CA PHE A 116 -9.55 3.64 -2.97
C PHE A 116 -9.25 3.28 -4.42
N ALA A 117 -10.05 3.79 -5.34
CA ALA A 117 -9.82 3.69 -6.77
C ALA A 117 -9.12 4.93 -7.31
N MET A 118 -8.14 4.76 -8.18
CA MET A 118 -7.57 5.86 -8.95
C MET A 118 -8.48 6.16 -10.15
N LYS A 119 -9.32 7.19 -10.00
CA LYS A 119 -10.36 7.56 -10.97
C LYS A 119 -9.85 8.43 -12.13
N SER A 120 -8.78 9.18 -11.92
CA SER A 120 -8.21 10.01 -12.97
C SER A 120 -6.70 10.05 -12.88
N VAL A 121 -6.07 10.01 -14.03
CA VAL A 121 -4.63 10.26 -14.18
C VAL A 121 -4.47 11.72 -14.61
N ILE A 122 -3.68 12.47 -13.86
CA ILE A 122 -3.38 13.88 -14.15
C ILE A 122 -2.10 13.95 -14.97
N GLU A 123 -1.08 13.16 -14.56
CA GLU A 123 0.27 13.27 -15.08
C GLU A 123 1.03 11.96 -14.89
N SER A 124 1.96 11.66 -15.78
CA SER A 124 2.94 10.59 -15.63
C SER A 124 4.34 11.18 -15.66
N GLU A 125 5.18 10.81 -14.71
CA GLU A 125 6.55 11.29 -14.57
C GLU A 125 7.51 10.11 -14.48
N PRO A 126 8.69 10.19 -15.13
CA PRO A 126 9.73 9.19 -14.92
C PRO A 126 10.13 9.14 -13.44
N VAL A 127 10.56 7.98 -12.97
CA VAL A 127 11.21 7.86 -11.67
C VAL A 127 12.60 8.48 -11.81
N VAL A 128 12.71 9.75 -11.46
CA VAL A 128 14.00 10.41 -11.32
C VAL A 128 14.50 10.12 -9.90
N ASP A 129 15.73 9.69 -9.78
CA ASP A 129 16.35 9.46 -8.46
C ASP A 129 16.49 10.80 -7.75
N GLU A 130 15.80 10.95 -6.65
CA GLU A 130 15.44 12.25 -6.15
C GLU A 130 16.31 12.76 -5.05
N THR A 131 16.75 13.95 -5.24
CA THR A 131 17.21 14.89 -4.22
C THR A 131 16.09 15.46 -3.33
N GLY A 132 14.98 14.76 -3.17
CA GLY A 132 13.99 15.06 -2.15
C GLY A 132 14.48 14.60 -0.77
N PRO A 133 13.99 15.16 0.35
CA PRO A 133 14.40 14.70 1.66
C PRO A 133 14.14 13.19 1.70
N LYS A 134 15.22 12.42 1.79
CA LYS A 134 15.20 10.96 1.94
C LYS A 134 14.52 10.65 3.26
N THR A 135 13.21 10.78 3.28
CA THR A 135 12.41 10.16 4.32
C THR A 135 12.39 8.67 4.00
N THR A 136 13.57 8.08 4.10
CA THR A 136 13.71 6.65 4.14
C THR A 136 12.75 6.13 5.21
N LEU A 137 12.23 4.95 5.02
CA LEU A 137 11.43 4.18 5.99
C LEU A 137 11.97 4.27 7.44
N TRP A 138 13.22 4.61 7.62
CA TRP A 138 13.93 4.82 8.88
C TRP A 138 13.50 6.06 9.66
N GLN A 139 12.91 7.07 9.06
CA GLN A 139 12.40 8.26 9.76
C GLN A 139 10.93 8.18 10.16
N TYR A 140 10.23 7.10 9.80
CA TYR A 140 9.03 6.70 10.52
C TYR A 140 9.45 6.05 11.82
N ARG A 141 9.99 6.90 12.64
CA ARG A 141 10.34 6.66 14.01
C ARG A 141 9.25 5.86 14.71
N TRP A 142 9.61 4.66 14.97
CA TRP A 142 9.52 3.74 16.07
C TRP A 142 8.61 4.13 17.26
N HIS A 143 7.43 4.67 17.06
CA HIS A 143 6.58 4.90 18.20
C HIS A 143 5.40 3.95 18.33
N HIS A 144 5.12 3.05 17.42
CA HIS A 144 4.10 1.99 17.61
C HIS A 144 4.18 0.87 16.58
N SER A 145 5.34 0.38 16.14
CA SER A 145 5.26 -0.62 15.09
C SER A 145 6.46 -1.55 14.82
N THR A 146 7.31 -1.82 15.78
CA THR A 146 8.34 -2.86 15.61
C THR A 146 7.70 -4.21 15.32
N ILE A 147 6.59 -4.52 15.98
CA ILE A 147 5.82 -5.76 15.79
C ILE A 147 5.19 -5.83 14.39
N ASN A 148 4.68 -4.71 13.88
CA ASN A 148 4.02 -4.69 12.56
C ASN A 148 4.99 -4.85 11.37
N TYR A 149 6.21 -4.40 11.52
CA TYR A 149 7.24 -4.56 10.49
C TYR A 149 7.75 -6.01 10.45
N PHE A 150 8.02 -6.59 11.62
CA PHE A 150 8.45 -7.99 11.72
C PHE A 150 7.37 -8.96 11.23
N LEU A 151 6.13 -8.77 11.63
CA LEU A 151 5.00 -9.59 11.17
C LEU A 151 4.78 -9.45 9.66
N TRP A 152 4.94 -8.25 9.12
CA TRP A 152 4.83 -8.04 7.68
C TRP A 152 5.97 -8.73 6.91
N LEU A 153 7.21 -8.64 7.41
CA LEU A 153 8.36 -9.37 6.88
C LEU A 153 8.16 -10.90 6.95
N THR A 154 7.63 -11.40 8.06
CA THR A 154 7.36 -12.82 8.28
C THR A 154 6.34 -13.35 7.28
N VAL A 155 5.28 -12.59 7.04
CA VAL A 155 4.25 -12.92 6.04
C VAL A 155 4.80 -12.94 4.62
N GLN A 156 5.69 -11.99 4.29
CA GLN A 156 6.21 -11.84 2.93
C GLN A 156 7.23 -12.92 2.56
N ASN A 157 8.04 -13.36 3.53
CA ASN A 157 9.10 -14.33 3.28
C ASN A 157 8.62 -15.79 3.29
N GLY A 158 7.31 -16.03 3.46
CA GLY A 158 6.74 -17.38 3.37
C GLY A 158 7.40 -18.35 4.35
N LEU A 159 7.59 -17.94 5.60
CA LEU A 159 8.33 -18.71 6.59
C LEU A 159 7.84 -20.14 6.70
N LYS A 160 8.69 -21.05 6.27
CA LYS A 160 8.59 -22.48 6.51
C LYS A 160 9.02 -22.89 7.93
N ASN A 161 9.26 -21.97 8.84
CA ASN A 161 9.76 -22.28 10.17
C ASN A 161 8.78 -21.88 11.28
N SER A 162 8.32 -22.91 11.98
CA SER A 162 7.45 -22.81 13.17
C SER A 162 8.08 -22.13 14.40
N ALA A 163 9.37 -21.79 14.34
CA ALA A 163 10.11 -21.20 15.47
C ALA A 163 9.78 -19.72 15.76
N ALA A 164 9.24 -18.98 14.77
CA ALA A 164 8.95 -17.57 14.97
C ALA A 164 7.64 -17.30 15.74
N ILE A 165 6.79 -18.31 15.90
CA ILE A 165 5.52 -18.19 16.64
C ILE A 165 5.75 -18.28 18.15
N SER A 166 6.84 -18.90 18.59
CA SER A 166 7.15 -19.08 20.01
C SER A 166 7.64 -17.80 20.69
N LEU A 167 8.17 -16.82 19.95
CA LEU A 167 8.68 -15.57 20.53
C LEU A 167 7.62 -14.48 20.74
N ALA A 168 6.43 -14.65 20.17
CA ALA A 168 5.32 -13.71 20.36
C ALA A 168 4.53 -13.92 21.67
N ASN A 169 4.81 -15.00 22.40
CA ASN A 169 4.11 -15.36 23.65
C ASN A 169 4.89 -15.06 24.93
N ILE A 170 6.02 -14.37 24.86
CA ILE A 170 6.77 -13.98 26.05
C ILE A 170 6.82 -12.46 26.08
N HIS A 171 5.91 -11.87 26.78
CA HIS A 171 5.96 -10.72 27.69
C HIS A 171 4.60 -10.01 27.73
N PHE A 172 3.88 -10.35 28.75
CA PHE A 172 3.11 -9.40 29.54
C PHE A 172 3.89 -9.07 30.78
#